data_2aba0e63e327f9a551c88b0f52fe8b3a
#
_entry.id   2aba0e63e327f9a551c88b0f52fe8b3a
#
_cell.length_a   1.000
_cell.length_b   1.000
_cell.length_c   1.000
_cell.angle_alpha   90.00
_cell.angle_beta   90.00
_cell.angle_gamma   90.00
#
_symmetry.space_group_name_H-M   'P 1'
#
loop_
_entity.id
_entity.type
_entity.pdbx_description
1 polymer ?
#
loop_
_entity_poly.entity_id
_entity_poly.type
_entity_poly.pdbx_seq_one_letter_code
_entity_poly.pdbx_strand_id
1 'polypeptide(L)'
;MIKDFNQIKGFLDPEEGKTLFEFCKSSFQNGICAEIGSYCGKSACYIGQACKEIGSKLYSVDHHKGSEEQQLGQEYFDEEIFDYEANEVNTLPLFLSNIKRFQLTDFIEPVIMNSTEASKFVPDNLDFLFIDGSHTFESARSDYTNWAKKLRDGGILAIHDIYDSEEEGGQAPREIYLKALNEGFELLKRTKSLVVLQR
;
A
#
# COMPACT_ATOMS: atom_id res chain seq x y z
N MET A 1 3.07 11.45 18.06
CA MET A 1 1.58 11.30 18.07
C MET A 1 1.12 11.15 16.63
N ILE A 2 0.36 10.10 16.29
CA ILE A 2 -0.13 9.87 14.93
C ILE A 2 -1.10 11.01 14.58
N LYS A 3 -0.91 11.62 13.40
CA LYS A 3 -1.84 12.62 12.87
C LYS A 3 -3.14 11.97 12.44
N ASP A 4 -4.23 12.75 12.42
CA ASP A 4 -5.50 12.27 11.91
C ASP A 4 -5.52 12.32 10.36
N PHE A 5 -5.45 11.15 9.74
CA PHE A 5 -5.52 10.97 8.30
C PHE A 5 -6.92 10.53 7.81
N ASN A 6 -7.94 10.49 8.69
CA ASN A 6 -9.28 10.02 8.35
C ASN A 6 -9.96 10.89 7.29
N GLN A 7 -9.56 12.16 7.18
CA GLN A 7 -10.07 13.09 6.17
C GLN A 7 -9.46 12.90 4.77
N ILE A 8 -8.47 12.01 4.63
CA ILE A 8 -7.94 11.63 3.32
C ILE A 8 -8.89 10.59 2.72
N LYS A 9 -9.31 10.83 1.46
CA LYS A 9 -10.10 9.88 0.68
C LYS A 9 -9.36 8.55 0.55
N GLY A 10 -10.05 7.43 0.77
CA GLY A 10 -9.50 6.07 0.65
C GLY A 10 -10.19 5.09 1.59
N PHE A 11 -10.06 3.81 1.28
CA PHE A 11 -10.82 2.72 1.88
C PHE A 11 -10.20 2.16 3.17
N LEU A 12 -8.96 2.53 3.49
CA LEU A 12 -8.24 2.06 4.68
C LEU A 12 -8.94 2.52 5.97
N ASP A 13 -9.26 1.56 6.84
CA ASP A 13 -9.82 1.84 8.16
C ASP A 13 -8.77 2.51 9.08
N PRO A 14 -9.20 3.44 9.97
CA PRO A 14 -8.27 4.11 10.88
C PRO A 14 -7.47 3.18 11.81
N GLU A 15 -8.02 2.03 12.20
CA GLU A 15 -7.30 1.05 13.04
C GLU A 15 -6.24 0.30 12.23
N GLU A 16 -6.53 0.00 10.96
CA GLU A 16 -5.56 -0.58 10.03
C GLU A 16 -4.42 0.40 9.74
N GLY A 17 -4.76 1.67 9.49
CA GLY A 17 -3.77 2.74 9.32
C GLY A 17 -2.84 2.88 10.52
N LYS A 18 -3.38 2.82 11.75
CA LYS A 18 -2.56 2.81 12.98
C LYS A 18 -1.66 1.57 13.05
N THR A 19 -2.18 0.41 12.63
CA THR A 19 -1.40 -0.83 12.59
C THR A 19 -0.24 -0.71 11.60
N LEU A 20 -0.47 -0.18 10.38
CA LEU A 20 0.59 0.11 9.41
C LEU A 20 1.66 1.04 10.00
N PHE A 21 1.24 2.14 10.65
CA PHE A 21 2.16 3.07 11.30
C PHE A 21 3.01 2.37 12.37
N GLU A 22 2.39 1.60 13.28
CA GLU A 22 3.08 0.93 14.39
C GLU A 22 4.12 -0.08 13.89
N PHE A 23 3.77 -0.92 12.93
CA PHE A 23 4.67 -1.93 12.39
C PHE A 23 5.77 -1.32 11.51
N CYS A 24 5.47 -0.32 10.69
CA CYS A 24 6.50 0.41 9.96
C CYS A 24 7.47 1.11 10.93
N LYS A 25 6.98 1.75 11.99
CA LYS A 25 7.80 2.38 13.01
C LYS A 25 8.67 1.40 13.80
N SER A 26 8.22 0.15 13.96
CA SER A 26 9.00 -0.91 14.62
C SER A 26 10.07 -1.52 13.71
N SER A 27 10.06 -1.20 12.42
CA SER A 27 11.09 -1.61 11.48
C SER A 27 12.42 -0.88 11.70
N PHE A 28 13.42 -1.12 10.87
CA PHE A 28 14.75 -0.58 11.10
C PHE A 28 14.83 0.93 10.81
N GLN A 29 15.60 1.64 11.63
CA GLN A 29 15.87 3.07 11.43
C GLN A 29 16.70 3.29 10.16
N ASN A 30 16.44 4.41 9.47
CA ASN A 30 17.08 4.79 8.21
C ASN A 30 16.94 3.71 7.11
N GLY A 31 15.84 2.96 7.16
CA GLY A 31 15.56 1.86 6.25
C GLY A 31 14.77 2.28 5.02
N ILE A 32 14.37 1.28 4.25
CA ILE A 32 13.63 1.43 3.00
C ILE A 32 12.27 0.74 3.15
N CYS A 33 11.20 1.51 2.93
CA CYS A 33 9.83 1.01 2.92
C CYS A 33 9.24 1.14 1.51
N ALA A 34 8.30 0.26 1.17
CA ALA A 34 7.54 0.37 -0.07
C ALA A 34 6.05 0.10 0.17
N GLU A 35 5.20 0.75 -0.60
CA GLU A 35 3.79 0.39 -0.75
C GLU A 35 3.43 0.24 -2.21
N ILE A 36 2.51 -0.68 -2.51
CA ILE A 36 1.96 -0.96 -3.82
C ILE A 36 0.47 -0.66 -3.79
N GLY A 37 0.05 0.35 -4.54
CA GLY A 37 -1.28 0.94 -4.44
C GLY A 37 -1.32 2.04 -3.36
N SER A 38 -1.44 3.28 -3.78
CA SER A 38 -1.48 4.43 -2.86
C SER A 38 -2.75 5.28 -2.98
N TYR A 39 -3.47 5.14 -4.10
CA TYR A 39 -4.70 5.89 -4.35
C TYR A 39 -4.54 7.38 -4.05
N CYS A 40 -5.30 7.95 -3.12
CA CYS A 40 -5.17 9.35 -2.70
C CYS A 40 -4.18 9.58 -1.54
N GLY A 41 -3.40 8.55 -1.14
CA GLY A 41 -2.30 8.65 -0.20
C GLY A 41 -2.66 8.49 1.27
N LYS A 42 -3.77 7.82 1.61
CA LYS A 42 -4.16 7.59 3.00
C LYS A 42 -3.18 6.66 3.71
N SER A 43 -2.90 5.48 3.13
CA SER A 43 -1.88 4.54 3.61
C SER A 43 -0.48 5.15 3.59
N ALA A 44 -0.12 5.84 2.48
CA ALA A 44 1.14 6.56 2.35
C ALA A 44 1.39 7.53 3.49
N CYS A 45 0.36 8.25 3.96
CA CYS A 45 0.50 9.18 5.07
C CYS A 45 0.73 8.48 6.41
N TYR A 46 0.10 7.34 6.67
CA TYR A 46 0.38 6.54 7.88
C TYR A 46 1.80 5.99 7.87
N ILE A 47 2.20 5.35 6.78
CA ILE A 47 3.55 4.76 6.63
C ILE A 47 4.61 5.87 6.58
N GLY A 48 4.38 6.93 5.81
CA GLY A 48 5.29 8.07 5.70
C GLY A 48 5.48 8.82 7.01
N GLN A 49 4.45 8.90 7.87
CA GLN A 49 4.60 9.45 9.21
C GLN A 49 5.51 8.57 10.09
N ALA A 50 5.41 7.24 9.97
CA ALA A 50 6.33 6.33 10.64
C ALA A 50 7.75 6.49 10.11
N CYS A 51 7.93 6.52 8.79
CA CYS A 51 9.23 6.77 8.15
C CYS A 51 9.88 8.06 8.65
N LYS A 52 9.11 9.14 8.78
CA LYS A 52 9.58 10.42 9.35
C LYS A 52 10.10 10.27 10.77
N GLU A 53 9.45 9.46 11.60
CA GLU A 53 9.85 9.28 13.00
C GLU A 53 11.12 8.42 13.17
N ILE A 54 11.41 7.54 12.21
CA ILE A 54 12.56 6.62 12.25
C ILE A 54 13.68 6.96 11.23
N GLY A 55 13.52 8.05 10.46
CA GLY A 55 14.50 8.45 9.45
C GLY A 55 14.47 7.59 8.17
N SER A 56 13.46 6.77 7.97
CA SER A 56 13.30 5.89 6.80
C SER A 56 12.65 6.61 5.63
N LYS A 57 12.64 5.96 4.44
CA LYS A 57 12.00 6.47 3.24
C LYS A 57 10.98 5.47 2.70
N LEU A 58 9.79 5.97 2.33
CA LEU A 58 8.74 5.22 1.66
C LEU A 58 8.80 5.46 0.15
N TYR A 59 8.91 4.39 -0.65
CA TYR A 59 8.60 4.40 -2.07
C TYR A 59 7.13 4.04 -2.25
N SER A 60 6.34 5.00 -2.68
CA SER A 60 4.88 4.85 -2.87
C SER A 60 4.59 4.64 -4.35
N VAL A 61 4.26 3.41 -4.70
CA VAL A 61 4.13 2.95 -6.09
C VAL A 61 2.67 2.92 -6.50
N ASP A 62 2.32 3.75 -7.48
CA ASP A 62 0.99 3.76 -8.10
C ASP A 62 1.08 4.45 -9.48
N HIS A 63 0.35 3.96 -10.47
CA HIS A 63 0.23 4.66 -11.76
C HIS A 63 -0.81 5.78 -11.72
N HIS A 64 -1.61 5.87 -10.65
CA HIS A 64 -2.62 6.89 -10.37
C HIS A 64 -3.76 7.00 -11.40
N LYS A 65 -4.00 5.95 -12.19
CA LYS A 65 -5.07 5.87 -13.19
C LYS A 65 -6.24 4.99 -12.75
N GLY A 66 -6.25 4.59 -11.48
CA GLY A 66 -7.25 3.70 -10.90
C GLY A 66 -7.13 2.25 -11.37
N SER A 67 -7.67 1.32 -10.58
CA SER A 67 -7.83 -0.08 -10.97
C SER A 67 -8.98 -0.25 -11.97
N GLU A 68 -9.16 -1.47 -12.48
CA GLU A 68 -10.27 -1.81 -13.37
C GLU A 68 -11.64 -1.55 -12.71
N GLU A 69 -11.74 -1.75 -11.40
CA GLU A 69 -12.94 -1.57 -10.60
C GLU A 69 -13.32 -0.10 -10.36
N GLN A 70 -12.40 0.83 -10.60
CA GLN A 70 -12.57 2.28 -10.40
C GLN A 70 -12.88 3.04 -11.69
N GLN A 71 -12.94 2.35 -12.83
CA GLN A 71 -13.22 2.99 -14.11
C GLN A 71 -14.69 3.42 -14.23
N LEU A 72 -14.99 4.29 -15.19
CA LEU A 72 -16.34 4.81 -15.43
C LEU A 72 -17.36 3.67 -15.60
N GLY A 73 -18.39 3.67 -14.75
CA GLY A 73 -19.44 2.65 -14.75
C GLY A 73 -19.13 1.39 -13.95
N GLN A 74 -17.99 1.33 -13.25
CA GLN A 74 -17.65 0.24 -12.35
C GLN A 74 -18.06 0.55 -10.89
N GLU A 75 -18.01 -0.46 -10.02
CA GLU A 75 -18.54 -0.41 -8.65
C GLU A 75 -17.87 0.68 -7.78
N TYR A 76 -16.57 0.88 -7.93
CA TYR A 76 -15.79 1.84 -7.14
C TYR A 76 -15.48 3.12 -7.93
N PHE A 77 -16.26 3.43 -8.97
CA PHE A 77 -16.12 4.69 -9.69
C PHE A 77 -16.38 5.89 -8.77
N ASP A 78 -15.48 6.87 -8.84
CA ASP A 78 -15.56 8.08 -8.04
C ASP A 78 -15.38 9.32 -8.94
N GLU A 79 -16.45 10.10 -9.08
CA GLU A 79 -16.50 11.29 -9.93
C GLU A 79 -15.49 12.37 -9.53
N GLU A 80 -15.13 12.46 -8.23
CA GLU A 80 -14.22 13.50 -7.73
C GLU A 80 -12.76 13.31 -8.17
N ILE A 81 -12.39 12.11 -8.61
CA ILE A 81 -11.05 11.77 -9.08
C ILE A 81 -11.02 11.43 -10.58
N PHE A 82 -12.15 11.61 -11.27
CA PHE A 82 -12.22 11.33 -12.69
C PHE A 82 -11.95 12.61 -13.51
N ASP A 83 -10.95 12.56 -14.36
CA ASP A 83 -10.62 13.63 -15.30
C ASP A 83 -11.44 13.45 -16.58
N TYR A 84 -12.49 14.24 -16.74
CA TYR A 84 -13.38 14.18 -17.89
C TYR A 84 -12.73 14.65 -19.20
N GLU A 85 -11.68 15.48 -19.14
CA GLU A 85 -10.96 15.93 -20.34
C GLU A 85 -10.04 14.81 -20.86
N ALA A 86 -9.34 14.14 -19.94
CA ALA A 86 -8.48 13.00 -20.26
C ALA A 86 -9.27 11.68 -20.39
N ASN A 87 -10.53 11.64 -19.92
CA ASN A 87 -11.39 10.46 -19.80
C ASN A 87 -10.73 9.31 -19.04
N GLU A 88 -10.09 9.63 -17.92
CA GLU A 88 -9.40 8.66 -17.05
C GLU A 88 -9.48 9.06 -15.57
N VAL A 89 -9.33 8.06 -14.68
CA VAL A 89 -9.12 8.31 -13.24
C VAL A 89 -7.75 8.96 -13.04
N ASN A 90 -7.68 9.97 -12.17
CA ASN A 90 -6.43 10.65 -11.82
C ASN A 90 -6.37 10.98 -10.33
N THR A 91 -5.76 10.09 -9.55
CA THR A 91 -5.60 10.27 -8.09
C THR A 91 -4.35 11.08 -7.71
N LEU A 92 -3.40 11.26 -8.64
CA LEU A 92 -2.11 11.90 -8.39
C LEU A 92 -2.18 13.30 -7.76
N PRO A 93 -3.05 14.23 -8.24
CA PRO A 93 -3.13 15.55 -7.64
C PRO A 93 -3.54 15.53 -6.17
N LEU A 94 -4.49 14.66 -5.79
CA LEU A 94 -4.91 14.49 -4.40
C LEU A 94 -3.82 13.84 -3.56
N PHE A 95 -3.15 12.81 -4.08
CA PHE A 95 -2.00 12.17 -3.43
C PHE A 95 -0.92 13.21 -3.09
N LEU A 96 -0.45 13.96 -4.08
CA LEU A 96 0.60 14.99 -3.88
C LEU A 96 0.17 16.09 -2.91
N SER A 97 -1.10 16.52 -2.99
CA SER A 97 -1.67 17.50 -2.06
C SER A 97 -1.66 16.99 -0.63
N ASN A 98 -2.04 15.72 -0.40
CA ASN A 98 -2.08 15.12 0.92
C ASN A 98 -0.69 14.95 1.53
N ILE A 99 0.29 14.39 0.81
CA ILE A 99 1.65 14.26 1.35
C ILE A 99 2.28 15.60 1.68
N LYS A 100 2.01 16.64 0.87
CA LYS A 100 2.44 18.02 1.12
C LYS A 100 1.76 18.61 2.36
N ARG A 101 0.42 18.48 2.47
CA ARG A 101 -0.39 18.97 3.59
C ARG A 101 0.13 18.45 4.92
N PHE A 102 0.52 17.18 4.98
CA PHE A 102 1.02 16.53 6.20
C PHE A 102 2.54 16.65 6.38
N GLN A 103 3.25 17.37 5.49
CA GLN A 103 4.71 17.59 5.55
C GLN A 103 5.50 16.29 5.50
N LEU A 104 5.15 15.42 4.55
CA LEU A 104 5.73 14.09 4.34
C LEU A 104 6.52 13.98 3.02
N THR A 105 6.62 15.05 2.23
CA THR A 105 7.30 15.07 0.92
C THR A 105 8.76 14.63 0.97
N ASP A 106 9.46 14.87 2.09
CA ASP A 106 10.86 14.46 2.24
C ASP A 106 11.02 12.96 2.59
N PHE A 107 9.92 12.31 3.00
CA PHE A 107 9.90 10.92 3.48
C PHE A 107 9.15 9.96 2.55
N ILE A 108 8.38 10.49 1.61
CA ILE A 108 7.63 9.72 0.62
C ILE A 108 8.16 10.07 -0.77
N GLU A 109 8.61 9.05 -1.50
CA GLU A 109 9.00 9.13 -2.91
C GLU A 109 7.88 8.59 -3.77
N PRO A 110 7.12 9.41 -4.51
CA PRO A 110 6.13 8.93 -5.46
C PRO A 110 6.80 8.21 -6.63
N VAL A 111 6.39 6.98 -6.89
CA VAL A 111 6.85 6.17 -8.03
C VAL A 111 5.69 5.97 -8.99
N ILE A 112 5.55 6.88 -9.97
CA ILE A 112 4.38 6.98 -10.85
C ILE A 112 4.56 6.03 -12.05
N MET A 113 4.35 4.74 -11.80
CA MET A 113 4.42 3.68 -12.81
C MET A 113 3.70 2.42 -12.34
N ASN A 114 3.54 1.44 -13.22
CA ASN A 114 3.01 0.15 -12.80
C ASN A 114 3.97 -0.59 -11.87
N SER A 115 3.40 -1.41 -11.00
CA SER A 115 4.12 -2.14 -9.96
C SER A 115 5.27 -3.02 -10.50
N THR A 116 5.03 -3.74 -11.60
CA THR A 116 6.03 -4.63 -12.21
C THR A 116 7.26 -3.87 -12.70
N GLU A 117 7.07 -2.71 -13.32
CA GLU A 117 8.18 -1.86 -13.74
C GLU A 117 8.88 -1.22 -12.54
N ALA A 118 8.11 -0.69 -11.59
CA ALA A 118 8.63 -0.07 -10.37
C ALA A 118 9.55 -1.02 -9.59
N SER A 119 9.24 -2.31 -9.56
CA SER A 119 10.04 -3.32 -8.86
C SER A 119 11.49 -3.42 -9.36
N LYS A 120 11.79 -2.95 -10.57
CA LYS A 120 13.15 -2.94 -11.16
C LYS A 120 13.98 -1.73 -10.70
N PHE A 121 13.33 -0.66 -10.22
CA PHE A 121 13.97 0.60 -9.85
C PHE A 121 14.03 0.82 -8.34
N VAL A 122 13.01 0.37 -7.60
CA VAL A 122 13.01 0.46 -6.13
C VAL A 122 14.08 -0.47 -5.57
N PRO A 123 14.92 -0.02 -4.62
CA PRO A 123 15.98 -0.84 -4.05
C PRO A 123 15.49 -2.15 -3.42
N ASP A 124 16.37 -3.14 -3.36
CA ASP A 124 16.17 -4.36 -2.56
C ASP A 124 16.47 -4.09 -1.06
N ASN A 125 16.29 -5.10 -0.23
CA ASN A 125 16.45 -5.05 1.23
C ASN A 125 15.43 -4.12 1.90
N LEU A 126 14.17 -4.24 1.50
CA LEU A 126 13.07 -3.51 2.12
C LEU A 126 12.90 -3.95 3.58
N ASP A 127 12.68 -3.01 4.46
CA ASP A 127 12.37 -3.22 5.87
C ASP A 127 10.88 -3.41 6.10
N PHE A 128 10.08 -2.75 5.28
CA PHE A 128 8.63 -2.77 5.32
C PHE A 128 8.06 -2.74 3.90
N LEU A 129 7.09 -3.62 3.63
CA LEU A 129 6.36 -3.68 2.37
C LEU A 129 4.87 -3.75 2.67
N PHE A 130 4.08 -2.87 2.06
CA PHE A 130 2.62 -2.91 2.07
C PHE A 130 2.09 -3.20 0.67
N ILE A 131 1.21 -4.20 0.53
CA ILE A 131 0.55 -4.55 -0.74
C ILE A 131 -0.94 -4.27 -0.61
N ASP A 132 -1.43 -3.34 -1.42
CA ASP A 132 -2.82 -2.87 -1.49
C ASP A 132 -3.15 -2.43 -2.93
N GLY A 133 -2.78 -3.27 -3.90
CA GLY A 133 -2.95 -3.00 -5.32
C GLY A 133 -4.30 -3.47 -5.87
N SER A 134 -4.35 -3.82 -7.15
CA SER A 134 -5.55 -4.37 -7.81
C SER A 134 -5.91 -5.76 -7.26
N HIS A 135 -7.22 -6.03 -7.13
CA HIS A 135 -7.75 -7.28 -6.57
C HIS A 135 -7.93 -8.39 -7.62
N THR A 136 -7.37 -8.24 -8.82
CA THR A 136 -7.30 -9.36 -9.75
C THR A 136 -6.24 -10.36 -9.30
N PHE A 137 -6.49 -11.67 -9.52
CA PHE A 137 -5.52 -12.72 -9.16
C PHE A 137 -4.16 -12.54 -9.86
N GLU A 138 -4.16 -12.07 -11.10
CA GLU A 138 -2.95 -11.84 -11.87
C GLU A 138 -2.12 -10.71 -11.25
N SER A 139 -2.74 -9.57 -10.95
CA SER A 139 -2.07 -8.42 -10.35
C SER A 139 -1.55 -8.74 -8.94
N ALA A 140 -2.37 -9.33 -8.07
CA ALA A 140 -1.96 -9.70 -6.72
C ALA A 140 -0.77 -10.67 -6.71
N ARG A 141 -0.79 -11.71 -7.57
CA ARG A 141 0.33 -12.64 -7.73
C ARG A 141 1.59 -11.96 -8.27
N SER A 142 1.43 -11.05 -9.23
CA SER A 142 2.54 -10.27 -9.80
C SER A 142 3.18 -9.40 -8.73
N ASP A 143 2.37 -8.66 -7.96
CA ASP A 143 2.85 -7.78 -6.89
C ASP A 143 3.60 -8.59 -5.83
N TYR A 144 2.99 -9.64 -5.31
CA TYR A 144 3.65 -10.49 -4.33
C TYR A 144 4.98 -11.07 -4.86
N THR A 145 4.97 -11.62 -6.08
CA THR A 145 6.15 -12.29 -6.66
C THR A 145 7.31 -11.32 -6.91
N ASN A 146 7.00 -10.11 -7.32
CA ASN A 146 8.02 -9.10 -7.63
C ASN A 146 8.54 -8.40 -6.38
N TRP A 147 7.71 -8.23 -5.35
CA TRP A 147 8.04 -7.38 -4.22
C TRP A 147 8.40 -8.13 -2.93
N ALA A 148 7.75 -9.27 -2.60
CA ALA A 148 8.05 -10.00 -1.37
C ALA A 148 9.51 -10.48 -1.30
N LYS A 149 10.12 -10.85 -2.43
CA LYS A 149 11.54 -11.23 -2.52
C LYS A 149 12.51 -10.10 -2.19
N LYS A 150 12.06 -8.83 -2.27
CA LYS A 150 12.86 -7.64 -1.97
C LYS A 150 12.93 -7.35 -0.47
N LEU A 151 12.05 -7.98 0.34
CA LEU A 151 12.16 -7.91 1.79
C LEU A 151 13.43 -8.60 2.26
N ARG A 152 14.15 -7.95 3.15
CA ARG A 152 15.27 -8.56 3.86
C ARG A 152 14.79 -9.56 4.92
N ASP A 153 15.70 -10.34 5.47
CA ASP A 153 15.41 -11.19 6.61
C ASP A 153 14.96 -10.34 7.81
N GLY A 154 13.85 -10.75 8.45
CA GLY A 154 13.18 -9.99 9.50
C GLY A 154 12.35 -8.79 9.01
N GLY A 155 12.26 -8.57 7.70
CA GLY A 155 11.41 -7.52 7.09
C GLY A 155 9.91 -7.80 7.31
N ILE A 156 9.13 -6.74 7.32
CA ILE A 156 7.69 -6.77 7.58
C ILE A 156 6.92 -6.71 6.25
N LEU A 157 5.98 -7.64 6.06
CA LEU A 157 5.01 -7.66 4.97
C LEU A 157 3.62 -7.37 5.52
N ALA A 158 2.95 -6.34 5.01
CA ALA A 158 1.55 -6.06 5.27
C ALA A 158 0.74 -6.27 3.99
N ILE A 159 -0.44 -6.91 4.09
CA ILE A 159 -1.35 -7.16 2.96
C ILE A 159 -2.75 -6.75 3.38
N HIS A 160 -3.41 -5.94 2.55
CA HIS A 160 -4.79 -5.48 2.78
C HIS A 160 -5.83 -6.40 2.13
N ASP A 161 -7.10 -6.19 2.49
CA ASP A 161 -8.30 -6.85 1.94
C ASP A 161 -8.29 -8.37 2.06
N ILE A 162 -7.88 -8.86 3.23
CA ILE A 162 -7.95 -10.28 3.56
C ILE A 162 -9.34 -10.60 4.10
N TYR A 163 -10.14 -11.27 3.28
CA TYR A 163 -11.48 -11.76 3.62
C TYR A 163 -11.47 -13.28 3.70
N ASP A 164 -12.22 -13.85 4.66
CA ASP A 164 -12.20 -15.29 4.91
C ASP A 164 -13.09 -16.06 3.92
N SER A 165 -14.05 -15.38 3.24
CA SER A 165 -14.91 -15.97 2.22
C SER A 165 -15.13 -15.01 1.03
N GLU A 166 -15.58 -15.56 -0.10
CA GLU A 166 -15.97 -14.80 -1.30
C GLU A 166 -17.18 -13.88 -1.05
N GLU A 167 -18.01 -14.21 -0.06
CA GLU A 167 -19.18 -13.44 0.33
C GLU A 167 -18.80 -12.13 1.03
N GLU A 168 -17.62 -12.11 1.67
CA GLU A 168 -17.09 -10.94 2.39
C GLU A 168 -16.26 -10.03 1.49
N GLY A 169 -15.61 -10.58 0.46
CA GLY A 169 -14.79 -9.80 -0.47
C GLY A 169 -13.89 -10.62 -1.39
N GLY A 170 -13.13 -9.94 -2.22
CA GLY A 170 -12.22 -10.55 -3.19
C GLY A 170 -11.17 -11.47 -2.57
N GLN A 171 -10.88 -12.59 -3.23
CA GLN A 171 -9.99 -13.63 -2.69
C GLN A 171 -8.55 -13.55 -3.19
N ALA A 172 -8.23 -12.64 -4.10
CA ALA A 172 -6.88 -12.51 -4.63
C ALA A 172 -5.84 -12.07 -3.56
N PRO A 173 -6.13 -11.08 -2.68
CA PRO A 173 -5.24 -10.75 -1.57
C PRO A 173 -5.07 -11.92 -0.58
N ARG A 174 -6.14 -12.68 -0.33
CA ARG A 174 -6.08 -13.86 0.54
C ARG A 174 -5.17 -14.96 -0.03
N GLU A 175 -5.17 -15.16 -1.34
CA GLU A 175 -4.28 -16.14 -1.98
C GLU A 175 -2.80 -15.80 -1.73
N ILE A 176 -2.39 -14.55 -1.92
CA ILE A 176 -1.00 -14.14 -1.68
C ILE A 176 -0.64 -14.18 -0.19
N TYR A 177 -1.57 -13.92 0.71
CA TYR A 177 -1.38 -14.12 2.15
C TYR A 177 -1.09 -15.59 2.48
N LEU A 178 -1.91 -16.52 1.99
CA LEU A 178 -1.70 -17.97 2.20
C LEU A 178 -0.38 -18.45 1.57
N LYS A 179 -0.01 -17.90 0.41
CA LYS A 179 1.28 -18.16 -0.22
C LYS A 179 2.43 -17.68 0.65
N ALA A 180 2.34 -16.48 1.24
CA ALA A 180 3.37 -15.96 2.15
C ALA A 180 3.57 -16.90 3.36
N LEU A 181 2.49 -17.36 3.98
CA LEU A 181 2.58 -18.32 5.08
C LEU A 181 3.28 -19.62 4.66
N ASN A 182 2.94 -20.16 3.48
CA ASN A 182 3.59 -21.36 2.95
C ASN A 182 5.08 -21.16 2.60
N GLU A 183 5.51 -19.94 2.33
CA GLU A 183 6.89 -19.56 2.05
C GLU A 183 7.67 -19.19 3.35
N GLY A 184 7.07 -19.38 4.52
CA GLY A 184 7.72 -19.24 5.81
C GLY A 184 7.58 -17.87 6.47
N PHE A 185 6.70 -17.00 5.98
CA PHE A 185 6.32 -15.81 6.72
C PHE A 185 5.46 -16.17 7.93
N GLU A 186 5.69 -15.51 9.05
CA GLU A 186 4.91 -15.70 10.28
C GLU A 186 3.90 -14.55 10.46
N LEU A 187 2.64 -14.88 10.76
CA LEU A 187 1.60 -13.91 11.07
C LEU A 187 1.89 -13.24 12.41
N LEU A 188 2.11 -11.94 12.42
CA LEU A 188 2.28 -11.14 13.63
C LEU A 188 0.98 -10.54 14.15
N LYS A 189 0.13 -10.03 13.25
CA LYS A 189 -1.13 -9.37 13.60
C LYS A 189 -2.14 -9.41 12.46
N ARG A 190 -3.42 -9.51 12.82
CA ARG A 190 -4.55 -9.18 11.93
C ARG A 190 -5.36 -8.07 12.57
N THR A 191 -5.68 -7.04 11.79
CA THR A 191 -6.56 -5.92 12.18
C THR A 191 -7.59 -5.78 11.07
N LYS A 192 -8.83 -6.18 11.32
CA LYS A 192 -9.91 -6.23 10.30
C LYS A 192 -9.46 -7.05 9.08
N SER A 193 -9.35 -6.39 7.90
CA SER A 193 -8.89 -7.00 6.65
C SER A 193 -7.37 -6.91 6.43
N LEU A 194 -6.65 -6.18 7.27
CA LEU A 194 -5.19 -6.07 7.20
C LEU A 194 -4.50 -7.20 7.95
N VAL A 195 -3.56 -7.90 7.30
CA VAL A 195 -2.62 -8.82 7.95
C VAL A 195 -1.21 -8.26 7.91
N VAL A 196 -0.45 -8.50 8.98
CA VAL A 196 0.96 -8.13 9.07
C VAL A 196 1.76 -9.39 9.39
N LEU A 197 2.77 -9.64 8.57
CA LEU A 197 3.64 -10.81 8.64
C LEU A 197 5.10 -10.39 8.76
N GLN A 198 5.94 -11.32 9.23
CA GLN A 198 7.39 -11.16 9.25
C GLN A 198 8.06 -12.30 8.48
N ARG A 199 9.11 -11.95 7.76
CA ARG A 199 9.93 -12.90 7.02
C ARG A 199 10.91 -13.63 7.92
#